data_90db2b651ae188d02132d71c1ec84b04
#
_entry.id   90db2b651ae188d02132d71c1ec84b04
#
_cell.length_a   1.000
_cell.length_b   1.000
_cell.length_c   1.000
_cell.angle_alpha   90.00
_cell.angle_beta   90.00
_cell.angle_gamma   90.00
#
_symmetry.space_group_name_H-M   'P 1'
#
loop_
_entity.id
_entity.type
_entity.pdbx_description
1 polymer ?
#
loop_
_entity_poly.entity_id
_entity_poly.type
_entity_poly.pdbx_seq_one_letter_code
_entity_poly.pdbx_strand_id
1 'polypeptide(L)'
;GLYYGPDGECLKRFHARDGLGVKLLQKAGIRVAVLSGRDCPSLRRRLTDLGITEAVLGKLDKRSVISSLMEQCGVQPEETAFVGDDIPDMEVFGLCGVSVTVNDAPAYVKAVADVVLENKGGQGAFRELTDKIVQ
;
A
#
# COMPACT_ATOMS: atom_id res chain seq x y z
N GLY A 1 6.09 -3.80 -10.29
CA GLY A 1 7.15 -4.78 -10.35
C GLY A 1 8.34 -4.45 -9.46
N LEU A 2 9.15 -5.43 -9.17
CA LEU A 2 10.33 -5.30 -8.33
C LEU A 2 11.57 -5.58 -9.17
N TYR A 3 12.57 -4.68 -9.09
CA TYR A 3 13.82 -4.81 -9.83
C TYR A 3 14.98 -4.89 -8.83
N TYR A 4 16.02 -5.65 -9.18
CA TYR A 4 17.22 -5.75 -8.38
C TYR A 4 18.34 -4.95 -9.04
N GLY A 5 18.92 -4.01 -8.29
CA GLY A 5 20.05 -3.21 -8.75
C GLY A 5 21.38 -3.91 -8.54
N PRO A 6 22.48 -3.26 -8.97
CA PRO A 6 23.83 -3.82 -8.86
C PRO A 6 24.26 -4.15 -7.44
N ASP A 7 23.71 -3.47 -6.45
CA ASP A 7 24.03 -3.65 -5.04
C ASP A 7 23.20 -4.75 -4.37
N GLY A 8 22.43 -5.50 -5.13
CA GLY A 8 21.51 -6.50 -4.59
C GLY A 8 20.28 -5.91 -3.92
N GLU A 9 20.10 -4.61 -3.96
CA GLU A 9 18.95 -3.93 -3.40
C GLU A 9 17.75 -3.98 -4.34
N CYS A 10 16.56 -3.97 -3.77
CA CYS A 10 15.36 -3.92 -4.55
C CYS A 10 15.07 -2.50 -5.06
N LEU A 11 14.86 -2.39 -6.37
CA LEU A 11 14.34 -1.18 -6.98
C LEU A 11 12.85 -1.40 -7.22
N LYS A 12 12.01 -0.57 -6.64
CA LYS A 12 10.57 -0.63 -6.87
C LYS A 12 10.21 0.26 -8.05
N ARG A 13 9.41 -0.30 -8.96
CA ARG A 13 8.85 0.48 -10.05
C ARG A 13 7.61 1.20 -9.54
N PHE A 14 7.65 2.52 -9.60
CA PHE A 14 6.52 3.36 -9.25
C PHE A 14 5.93 3.98 -10.51
N HIS A 15 4.65 3.79 -10.71
CA HIS A 15 3.95 4.45 -11.80
C HIS A 15 3.69 5.92 -11.41
N ALA A 16 3.86 6.85 -12.37
CA ALA A 16 3.65 8.28 -12.11
C ALA A 16 2.25 8.59 -11.58
N ARG A 17 1.24 7.88 -12.09
CA ARG A 17 -0.15 8.05 -11.64
C ARG A 17 -0.35 7.61 -10.18
N ASP A 18 0.41 6.64 -9.71
CA ASP A 18 0.32 6.20 -8.32
C ASP A 18 0.83 7.30 -7.38
N GLY A 19 1.92 7.96 -7.75
CA GLY A 19 2.42 9.10 -6.98
C GLY A 19 1.43 10.26 -6.93
N LEU A 20 0.79 10.56 -8.04
CA LEU A 20 -0.24 11.59 -8.08
C LEU A 20 -1.46 11.20 -7.24
N GLY A 21 -1.81 9.90 -7.24
CA GLY A 21 -2.89 9.38 -6.41
C GLY A 21 -2.63 9.61 -4.92
N VAL A 22 -1.41 9.36 -4.45
CA VAL A 22 -1.02 9.63 -3.07
C VAL A 22 -1.21 11.10 -2.72
N LYS A 23 -0.76 12.01 -3.58
CA LYS A 23 -0.90 13.45 -3.35
C LYS A 23 -2.36 13.89 -3.28
N LEU A 24 -3.22 13.33 -4.14
CA LEU A 24 -4.65 13.62 -4.12
C LEU A 24 -5.33 13.16 -2.84
N LEU A 25 -4.97 11.98 -2.35
CA LEU A 25 -5.49 11.47 -1.08
C LEU A 25 -5.09 12.38 0.08
N GLN A 26 -3.81 12.77 0.13
CA GLN A 26 -3.32 13.67 1.17
C GLN A 26 -4.03 15.02 1.13
N LYS A 27 -4.26 15.57 -0.05
CA LYS A 27 -4.97 16.83 -0.25
C LYS A 27 -6.42 16.72 0.22
N ALA A 28 -7.03 15.56 0.09
CA ALA A 28 -8.39 15.30 0.58
C ALA A 28 -8.45 15.05 2.09
N GLY A 29 -7.33 15.13 2.79
CA GLY A 29 -7.27 14.91 4.25
C GLY A 29 -7.12 13.45 4.63
N ILE A 30 -6.83 12.57 3.69
CA ILE A 30 -6.66 11.14 3.94
C ILE A 30 -5.18 10.85 4.19
N ARG A 31 -4.89 10.22 5.33
CA ARG A 31 -3.53 9.78 5.62
C ARG A 31 -3.16 8.59 4.77
N VAL A 32 -1.93 8.61 4.26
CA VAL A 32 -1.36 7.50 3.52
C VAL A 32 -0.17 6.96 4.30
N ALA A 33 -0.19 5.67 4.58
CA ALA A 33 0.89 4.99 5.28
C ALA A 33 1.38 3.82 4.42
N VAL A 34 2.63 3.44 4.60
CA VAL A 34 3.22 2.32 3.88
C VAL A 34 3.73 1.28 4.88
N LEU A 35 3.37 0.04 4.61
CA LEU A 35 3.82 -1.12 5.36
C LEU A 35 4.47 -2.08 4.38
N SER A 36 5.76 -2.33 4.56
CA SER A 36 6.53 -3.16 3.65
C SER A 36 7.47 -4.09 4.40
N GLY A 37 7.55 -5.34 3.95
CA GLY A 37 8.55 -6.29 4.43
C GLY A 37 9.95 -5.96 3.93
N ARG A 38 10.07 -5.05 2.99
CA ARG A 38 11.34 -4.63 2.39
C ARG A 38 11.74 -3.25 2.85
N ASP A 39 13.03 -3.01 2.85
CA ASP A 39 13.61 -1.71 3.16
C ASP A 39 14.79 -1.47 2.23
N CYS A 40 14.67 -0.50 1.35
CA CYS A 40 15.75 -0.14 0.43
C CYS A 40 15.77 1.37 0.21
N PRO A 41 16.94 1.94 -0.16
CA PRO A 41 17.09 3.39 -0.32
C PRO A 41 16.12 3.99 -1.34
N SER A 42 15.85 3.30 -2.45
CA SER A 42 14.92 3.82 -3.47
C SER A 42 13.50 3.93 -2.93
N LEU A 43 13.05 2.98 -2.12
CA LEU A 43 11.74 3.05 -1.48
C LEU A 43 11.68 4.20 -0.49
N ARG A 44 12.67 4.36 0.37
CA ARG A 44 12.75 5.45 1.35
C ARG A 44 12.72 6.81 0.67
N ARG A 45 13.48 6.96 -0.41
CA ARG A 45 13.52 8.19 -1.18
C ARG A 45 12.15 8.51 -1.79
N ARG A 46 11.48 7.50 -2.34
CA ARG A 46 10.15 7.69 -2.92
C ARG A 46 9.13 8.13 -1.88
N LEU A 47 9.18 7.53 -0.70
CA LEU A 47 8.28 7.91 0.40
C LEU A 47 8.52 9.36 0.82
N THR A 48 9.77 9.78 0.92
CA THR A 48 10.12 11.17 1.23
C THR A 48 9.58 12.12 0.16
N ASP A 49 9.77 11.80 -1.12
CA ASP A 49 9.30 12.62 -2.24
C ASP A 49 7.78 12.76 -2.23
N LEU A 50 7.07 11.74 -1.78
CA LEU A 50 5.60 11.75 -1.69
C LEU A 50 5.08 12.34 -0.38
N GLY A 51 5.96 12.71 0.54
CA GLY A 51 5.54 13.25 1.83
C GLY A 51 4.89 12.23 2.74
N ILE A 52 5.19 10.95 2.55
CA ILE A 52 4.67 9.87 3.41
C ILE A 52 5.60 9.73 4.61
N THR A 53 5.11 10.09 5.79
CA THR A 53 5.86 10.03 7.04
C THR A 53 5.55 8.79 7.87
N GLU A 54 4.38 8.23 7.72
CA GLU A 54 3.98 7.00 8.40
C GLU A 54 4.37 5.79 7.55
N ALA A 55 5.57 5.27 7.79
CA ALA A 55 6.06 4.10 7.06
C ALA A 55 6.76 3.15 8.02
N VAL A 56 6.46 1.86 7.89
CA VAL A 56 7.15 0.79 8.61
C VAL A 56 7.75 -0.15 7.58
N LEU A 57 9.06 -0.19 7.53
CA LEU A 57 9.81 -0.93 6.53
C LEU A 57 10.61 -2.05 7.18
N GLY A 58 10.80 -3.14 6.46
CA GLY A 58 11.61 -4.25 6.92
C GLY A 58 10.93 -5.16 7.94
N LYS A 59 9.62 -5.04 8.12
CA LYS A 59 8.85 -5.88 9.04
C LYS A 59 7.99 -6.86 8.26
N LEU A 60 8.09 -8.13 8.61
CA LEU A 60 7.31 -9.20 7.96
C LEU A 60 5.98 -9.46 8.68
N ASP A 61 5.92 -9.23 9.97
CA ASP A 61 4.67 -9.39 10.74
C ASP A 61 3.81 -8.13 10.57
N LYS A 62 3.04 -8.10 9.48
CA LYS A 62 2.19 -6.97 9.16
C LYS A 62 1.01 -6.83 10.12
N ARG A 63 0.56 -7.93 10.70
CA ARG A 63 -0.62 -7.92 11.58
C ARG A 63 -0.41 -7.09 12.85
N SER A 64 0.70 -7.31 13.55
CA SER A 64 0.98 -6.53 14.76
C SER A 64 1.33 -5.09 14.43
N VAL A 65 2.02 -4.87 13.32
CA VAL A 65 2.42 -3.53 12.89
C VAL A 65 1.22 -2.69 12.49
N ILE A 66 0.24 -3.25 11.78
CA ILE A 66 -0.93 -2.50 11.34
C ILE A 66 -1.74 -1.97 12.53
N SER A 67 -1.87 -2.76 13.58
CA SER A 67 -2.58 -2.33 14.79
C SER A 67 -1.89 -1.15 15.47
N SER A 68 -0.57 -1.20 15.59
CA SER A 68 0.22 -0.09 16.13
C SER A 68 0.12 1.15 15.26
N LEU A 69 0.14 0.97 13.94
CA LEU A 69 0.06 2.08 12.99
C LEU A 69 -1.29 2.79 13.06
N MET A 70 -2.38 2.05 13.15
CA MET A 70 -3.71 2.61 13.33
C MET A 70 -3.82 3.41 14.63
N GLU A 71 -3.24 2.89 15.70
CA GLU A 71 -3.23 3.57 16.99
C GLU A 71 -2.44 4.88 16.91
N GLN A 72 -1.26 4.88 16.29
CA GLN A 72 -0.46 6.08 16.08
C GLN A 72 -1.19 7.13 15.27
N CYS A 73 -1.94 6.71 14.26
CA CYS A 73 -2.71 7.61 13.40
C CYS A 73 -4.04 8.04 14.01
N GLY A 74 -4.45 7.43 15.12
CA GLY A 74 -5.72 7.76 15.77
C GLY A 74 -6.93 7.36 14.96
N VAL A 75 -6.85 6.27 14.19
CA VAL A 75 -7.96 5.79 13.35
C VAL A 75 -8.44 4.42 13.83
N GLN A 76 -9.73 4.16 13.58
CA GLN A 76 -10.33 2.87 13.86
C GLN A 76 -10.20 1.95 12.63
N PRO A 77 -10.25 0.62 12.82
CA PRO A 77 -10.22 -0.31 11.70
C PRO A 77 -11.25 0.02 10.61
N GLU A 78 -12.45 0.41 11.00
CA GLU A 78 -13.54 0.73 10.06
C GLU A 78 -13.24 1.94 9.18
N GLU A 79 -12.28 2.78 9.59
CA GLU A 79 -11.88 3.99 8.86
C GLU A 79 -10.71 3.73 7.92
N THR A 80 -10.24 2.48 7.80
CA THR A 80 -9.02 2.16 7.08
C THR A 80 -9.30 1.31 5.85
N ALA A 81 -8.50 1.52 4.81
CA ALA A 81 -8.42 0.66 3.65
C ALA A 81 -6.99 0.15 3.52
N PHE A 82 -6.83 -1.11 3.20
CA PHE A 82 -5.51 -1.74 3.04
C PHE A 82 -5.40 -2.33 1.65
N VAL A 83 -4.32 -1.99 0.96
CA VAL A 83 -4.01 -2.51 -0.37
C VAL A 83 -2.87 -3.50 -0.26
N GLY A 84 -3.09 -4.74 -0.64
CA GLY A 84 -2.07 -5.79 -0.59
C GLY A 84 -2.24 -6.79 -1.71
N ASP A 85 -1.18 -7.52 -2.05
CA ASP A 85 -1.16 -8.43 -3.19
C ASP A 85 -0.52 -9.79 -2.90
N ASP A 86 -0.17 -10.07 -1.66
CA ASP A 86 0.55 -11.30 -1.31
C ASP A 86 -0.01 -11.94 -0.04
N ILE A 87 0.46 -13.15 0.25
CA ILE A 87 0.00 -13.96 1.39
C ILE A 87 0.09 -13.21 2.72
N PRO A 88 1.20 -12.51 3.06
CA PRO A 88 1.26 -11.77 4.31
C PRO A 88 0.20 -10.68 4.44
N ASP A 89 -0.28 -10.15 3.31
CA ASP A 89 -1.30 -9.11 3.30
C ASP A 89 -2.68 -9.66 3.67
N MET A 90 -2.94 -10.93 3.37
CA MET A 90 -4.23 -11.55 3.67
C MET A 90 -4.55 -11.54 5.17
N GLU A 91 -3.52 -11.64 6.02
CA GLU A 91 -3.69 -11.57 7.47
C GLU A 91 -4.19 -10.20 7.94
N VAL A 92 -3.87 -9.16 7.18
CA VAL A 92 -4.25 -7.78 7.48
C VAL A 92 -5.66 -7.45 6.96
N PHE A 93 -6.11 -8.12 5.91
CA PHE A 93 -7.41 -7.83 5.29
C PHE A 93 -8.56 -7.85 6.30
N GLY A 94 -8.56 -8.80 7.22
CA GLY A 94 -9.59 -8.91 8.25
C GLY A 94 -9.52 -7.86 9.35
N LEU A 95 -8.43 -7.08 9.40
CA LEU A 95 -8.20 -6.07 10.43
C LEU A 95 -8.53 -4.65 9.95
N CYS A 96 -8.93 -4.50 8.70
CA CYS A 96 -9.22 -3.20 8.10
C CYS A 96 -10.70 -3.11 7.70
N GLY A 97 -11.18 -1.91 7.48
CA GLY A 97 -12.55 -1.69 7.04
C GLY A 97 -12.78 -2.18 5.62
N VAL A 98 -11.83 -1.94 4.73
CA VAL A 98 -11.89 -2.39 3.33
C VAL A 98 -10.55 -2.98 2.94
N SER A 99 -10.57 -4.18 2.38
CA SER A 99 -9.39 -4.83 1.81
C SER A 99 -9.43 -4.72 0.28
N VAL A 100 -8.30 -4.36 -0.29
CA VAL A 100 -8.15 -4.08 -1.72
C VAL A 100 -6.96 -4.87 -2.27
N THR A 101 -7.12 -5.47 -3.43
CA THR A 101 -6.01 -6.07 -4.15
C THR A 101 -5.98 -5.64 -5.61
N VAL A 102 -4.91 -6.00 -6.29
CA VAL A 102 -4.67 -5.60 -7.68
C VAL A 102 -4.98 -6.74 -8.63
N ASN A 103 -5.12 -6.42 -9.92
CA ASN A 103 -5.53 -7.39 -10.92
C ASN A 103 -4.56 -8.55 -11.10
N ASP A 104 -3.27 -8.32 -10.94
CA ASP A 104 -2.24 -9.35 -11.09
C ASP A 104 -1.92 -10.10 -9.79
N ALA A 105 -2.70 -9.88 -8.73
CA ALA A 105 -2.55 -10.66 -7.50
C ALA A 105 -2.96 -12.12 -7.73
N PRO A 106 -2.42 -13.07 -6.93
CA PRO A 106 -2.84 -14.46 -7.01
C PRO A 106 -4.34 -14.64 -6.79
N ALA A 107 -4.92 -15.66 -7.39
CA ALA A 107 -6.36 -15.91 -7.30
C ALA A 107 -6.85 -16.06 -5.86
N TYR A 108 -6.04 -16.66 -5.00
CA TYR A 108 -6.43 -16.85 -3.59
C TYR A 108 -6.46 -15.53 -2.80
N VAL A 109 -5.66 -14.55 -3.20
CA VAL A 109 -5.72 -13.19 -2.61
C VAL A 109 -6.97 -12.46 -3.11
N LYS A 110 -7.24 -12.54 -4.42
CA LYS A 110 -8.43 -11.92 -5.00
C LYS A 110 -9.72 -12.45 -4.40
N ALA A 111 -9.73 -13.73 -4.02
CA ALA A 111 -10.93 -14.38 -3.48
C ALA A 111 -11.34 -13.82 -2.11
N VAL A 112 -10.40 -13.27 -1.34
CA VAL A 112 -10.65 -12.78 0.02
C VAL A 112 -10.68 -11.26 0.12
N ALA A 113 -10.24 -10.54 -0.91
CA ALA A 113 -10.29 -9.08 -0.90
C ALA A 113 -11.71 -8.57 -1.16
N ASP A 114 -12.06 -7.46 -0.51
CA ASP A 114 -13.35 -6.81 -0.74
C ASP A 114 -13.42 -6.17 -2.12
N VAL A 115 -12.31 -5.62 -2.61
CA VAL A 115 -12.23 -4.93 -3.89
C VAL A 115 -11.02 -5.45 -4.66
N VAL A 116 -11.22 -5.75 -5.95
CA VAL A 116 -10.14 -6.09 -6.87
C VAL A 116 -10.06 -4.98 -7.91
N LEU A 117 -8.93 -4.29 -7.95
CA LEU A 117 -8.72 -3.20 -8.92
C LEU A 117 -8.49 -3.78 -10.32
N GLU A 118 -8.84 -3.01 -11.34
CA GLU A 118 -8.67 -3.43 -12.73
C GLU A 118 -7.24 -3.35 -13.20
N ASN A 119 -6.48 -2.39 -12.67
CA ASN A 119 -5.07 -2.21 -13.02
C ASN A 119 -4.15 -3.10 -12.20
N LYS A 120 -3.02 -3.45 -12.79
CA LYS A 120 -1.98 -4.22 -12.12
C LYS A 120 -1.24 -3.37 -11.10
N GLY A 121 -0.69 -4.00 -10.09
CA GLY A 121 0.17 -3.32 -9.12
C GLY A 121 1.35 -2.63 -9.81
N GLY A 122 1.63 -1.38 -9.43
CA GLY A 122 2.67 -0.57 -10.04
C GLY A 122 2.35 -0.07 -11.44
N GLN A 123 1.12 -0.24 -11.92
CA GLN A 123 0.69 0.21 -13.25
C GLN A 123 -0.55 1.10 -13.17
N GLY A 124 -0.61 1.98 -12.17
CA GLY A 124 -1.72 2.90 -11.98
C GLY A 124 -2.83 2.37 -11.06
N ALA A 125 -2.62 1.23 -10.40
CA ALA A 125 -3.62 0.65 -9.50
C ALA A 125 -3.96 1.60 -8.35
N PHE A 126 -2.95 2.23 -7.76
CA PHE A 126 -3.17 3.15 -6.66
C PHE A 126 -3.94 4.40 -7.10
N ARG A 127 -3.70 4.89 -8.32
CA ARG A 127 -4.47 5.99 -8.89
C ARG A 127 -5.93 5.59 -9.12
N GLU A 128 -6.17 4.37 -9.59
CA GLU A 128 -7.53 3.85 -9.74
C GLU A 128 -8.26 3.85 -8.40
N LEU A 129 -7.61 3.35 -7.34
CA LEU A 129 -8.17 3.37 -6.00
C LEU A 129 -8.47 4.79 -5.53
N THR A 130 -7.52 5.72 -5.74
CA THR A 130 -7.69 7.12 -5.37
C THR A 130 -8.91 7.72 -6.06
N ASP A 131 -9.07 7.50 -7.35
CA ASP A 131 -10.20 8.03 -8.11
C ASP A 131 -11.54 7.50 -7.57
N LYS A 132 -11.58 6.25 -7.12
CA LYS A 132 -12.78 5.66 -6.51
C LYS A 132 -13.10 6.27 -5.14
N ILE A 133 -12.08 6.63 -4.38
CA ILE A 133 -12.25 7.18 -3.03
C ILE A 133 -12.67 8.65 -3.07
N VAL A 134 -12.08 9.46 -3.93
CA VAL A 134 -12.30 10.92 -3.95
C VAL A 134 -13.42 11.37 -4.89
N GLN A 135 -14.04 10.46 -5.58
CA GLN A 135 -15.25 10.77 -6.32
C GLN A 135 -16.39 11.10 -5.34
#